data_69c5a626e85908896776805749c05dce
#
_entry.id   69c5a626e85908896776805749c05dce
#
_cell.length_a   1.000
_cell.length_b   1.000
_cell.length_c   1.000
_cell.angle_alpha   90.00
_cell.angle_beta   90.00
_cell.angle_gamma   90.00
#
_symmetry.space_group_name_H-M   'P 1'
#
loop_
_entity.id
_entity.type
_entity.pdbx_description
1 polymer ?
#
loop_
_entity_poly.entity_id
_entity_poly.type
_entity_poly.pdbx_seq_one_letter_code
_entity_poly.pdbx_strand_id
1 'polypeptide(L)'
;ENHYAYYHIDRSHSGNIPSMLLNSEFTKCKYLLTDGTKVYNKVFSDYDDVKHPICWAHLRRYWKDALIELGVMDIYEQIIANCTSLADFKIELEKAYAVEENKTLRYPNAITAICVFFNINCVFSVEHDLNVFDDDYLVKVMELRQTYSKIFVERIFKLTQSLIEDTAFVSYSQKYHCNTYKAANESDLCEAVVYTLNRFDGIQQFLSNPIVPLTNNEQERNFRDIAIKK
;
A
#
# COMPACT_ATOMS: atom_id res chain seq x y z
N GLU A 1 10.85 -0.26 -25.19
CA GLU A 1 11.81 0.21 -24.16
C GLU A 1 12.42 -1.00 -23.47
N ASN A 2 13.76 -1.03 -23.37
CA ASN A 2 14.45 -2.12 -22.70
C ASN A 2 14.32 -1.96 -21.19
N HIS A 3 13.71 -2.92 -20.52
CA HIS A 3 13.68 -2.99 -19.06
C HIS A 3 14.93 -3.70 -18.59
N TYR A 4 15.77 -3.03 -17.82
CA TYR A 4 16.95 -3.61 -17.20
C TYR A 4 16.71 -3.77 -15.70
N ALA A 5 16.94 -4.98 -15.17
CA ALA A 5 17.04 -5.22 -13.75
C ALA A 5 18.52 -5.23 -13.33
N TYR A 6 18.89 -4.39 -12.39
CA TYR A 6 20.23 -4.36 -11.81
C TYR A 6 20.17 -4.88 -10.38
N TYR A 7 21.04 -5.83 -10.06
CA TYR A 7 21.15 -6.42 -8.74
C TYR A 7 22.51 -6.14 -8.14
N HIS A 8 22.50 -5.51 -6.97
CA HIS A 8 23.71 -5.30 -6.18
C HIS A 8 23.56 -6.05 -4.85
N ILE A 9 24.57 -6.86 -4.50
CA ILE A 9 24.63 -7.62 -3.25
C ILE A 9 25.66 -6.97 -2.35
N ASP A 10 25.23 -6.42 -1.22
CA ASP A 10 26.11 -5.87 -0.19
C ASP A 10 25.82 -6.51 1.16
N ARG A 11 26.80 -6.45 2.07
CA ARG A 11 26.69 -6.97 3.45
C ARG A 11 26.07 -5.95 4.40
N SER A 12 25.85 -4.72 3.97
CA SER A 12 25.28 -3.65 4.79
C SER A 12 23.91 -3.19 4.26
N HIS A 13 23.00 -2.88 5.17
CA HIS A 13 21.75 -2.18 4.86
C HIS A 13 21.94 -0.65 4.86
N SER A 14 23.05 -0.18 4.30
CA SER A 14 23.39 1.24 4.27
C SER A 14 22.63 1.97 3.17
N GLY A 15 21.98 3.08 3.50
CA GLY A 15 21.37 4.01 2.53
C GLY A 15 22.35 4.61 1.52
N ASN A 16 23.66 4.36 1.67
CA ASN A 16 24.68 4.80 0.71
C ASN A 16 24.67 4.01 -0.60
N ILE A 17 24.19 2.75 -0.59
CA ILE A 17 24.19 1.88 -1.76
C ILE A 17 23.23 2.40 -2.84
N PRO A 18 21.94 2.69 -2.54
CA PRO A 18 21.06 3.29 -3.53
C PRO A 18 21.59 4.63 -4.06
N SER A 19 22.17 5.49 -3.19
CA SER A 19 22.77 6.76 -3.61
C SER A 19 23.97 6.55 -4.55
N MET A 20 24.81 5.56 -4.30
CA MET A 20 25.96 5.21 -5.12
C MET A 20 25.54 4.70 -6.51
N LEU A 21 24.48 3.89 -6.58
CA LEU A 21 23.93 3.39 -7.85
C LEU A 21 23.34 4.53 -8.70
N LEU A 22 22.64 5.49 -8.06
CA LEU A 22 22.11 6.65 -8.75
C LEU A 22 23.18 7.64 -9.21
N ASN A 23 24.33 7.70 -8.54
CA ASN A 23 25.42 8.64 -8.88
C ASN A 23 26.17 8.29 -10.15
N SER A 24 26.22 7.02 -10.56
CA SER A 24 27.13 6.61 -11.65
C SER A 24 26.50 6.67 -13.04
N GLU A 25 25.22 6.30 -13.20
CA GLU A 25 24.60 6.20 -14.51
C GLU A 25 23.08 6.52 -14.53
N PHE A 26 22.46 6.68 -13.37
CA PHE A 26 21.03 6.88 -13.24
C PHE A 26 20.60 8.36 -13.15
N THR A 27 21.44 9.28 -13.60
CA THR A 27 21.16 10.74 -13.60
C THR A 27 19.88 11.16 -14.33
N LYS A 28 19.18 10.22 -14.98
CA LYS A 28 17.88 10.42 -15.64
C LYS A 28 16.72 9.72 -14.92
N CYS A 29 16.97 9.08 -13.78
CA CYS A 29 15.92 8.44 -13.01
C CYS A 29 14.97 9.49 -12.43
N LYS A 30 13.70 9.46 -12.81
CA LYS A 30 12.68 10.37 -12.29
C LYS A 30 11.83 9.74 -11.19
N TYR A 31 11.79 8.42 -11.13
CA TYR A 31 10.96 7.67 -10.21
C TYR A 31 11.74 6.47 -9.68
N LEU A 32 11.82 6.33 -8.37
CA LEU A 32 12.38 5.15 -7.70
C LEU A 32 11.30 4.48 -6.84
N LEU A 33 10.66 3.43 -7.37
CA LEU A 33 9.65 2.66 -6.67
C LEU A 33 10.29 1.75 -5.63
N THR A 34 9.89 1.87 -4.36
CA THR A 34 10.42 1.08 -3.25
C THR A 34 9.31 0.57 -2.32
N ASP A 35 9.69 -0.26 -1.35
CA ASP A 35 8.84 -0.69 -0.25
C ASP A 35 8.62 0.42 0.83
N GLY A 36 9.24 1.58 0.65
CA GLY A 36 9.16 2.69 1.59
C GLY A 36 10.01 2.54 2.85
N THR A 37 11.00 1.63 2.87
CA THR A 37 11.91 1.55 4.01
C THR A 37 12.78 2.80 4.15
N LYS A 38 13.18 3.09 5.41
CA LYS A 38 13.98 4.29 5.73
C LYS A 38 15.36 4.31 5.07
N VAL A 39 15.83 3.18 4.58
CA VAL A 39 17.11 3.06 3.85
C VAL A 39 17.17 4.00 2.66
N TYR A 40 16.03 4.22 2.00
CA TYR A 40 15.95 5.10 0.84
C TYR A 40 15.83 6.60 1.18
N ASN A 41 15.61 6.98 2.44
CA ASN A 41 15.44 8.39 2.81
C ASN A 41 16.66 9.23 2.41
N LYS A 42 17.87 8.66 2.48
CA LYS A 42 19.08 9.36 2.06
C LYS A 42 19.10 9.65 0.56
N VAL A 43 18.61 8.72 -0.26
CA VAL A 43 18.52 8.93 -1.71
C VAL A 43 17.67 10.15 -2.02
N PHE A 44 16.49 10.24 -1.36
CA PHE A 44 15.54 11.33 -1.60
C PHE A 44 15.95 12.65 -0.96
N SER A 45 16.88 12.64 0.02
CA SER A 45 17.52 13.86 0.52
C SER A 45 18.64 14.36 -0.37
N ASP A 46 19.30 13.46 -1.10
CA ASP A 46 20.43 13.79 -1.97
C ASP A 46 20.00 14.13 -3.43
N TYR A 47 18.77 13.74 -3.81
CA TYR A 47 18.22 13.86 -5.16
C TYR A 47 16.77 14.37 -5.14
N ASP A 48 16.57 15.67 -4.99
CA ASP A 48 15.26 16.33 -4.84
C ASP A 48 14.33 16.14 -6.05
N ASP A 49 14.87 15.87 -7.23
CA ASP A 49 14.13 15.68 -8.48
C ASP A 49 13.66 14.23 -8.70
N VAL A 50 14.16 13.29 -7.89
CA VAL A 50 13.74 11.89 -7.94
C VAL A 50 12.50 11.68 -7.06
N LYS A 51 11.39 11.32 -7.68
CA LYS A 51 10.14 11.01 -6.98
C LYS A 51 10.16 9.60 -6.40
N HIS A 52 9.50 9.45 -5.25
CA HIS A 52 9.45 8.22 -4.46
C HIS A 52 8.05 7.57 -4.47
N PRO A 53 7.62 6.91 -5.56
CA PRO A 53 6.42 6.10 -5.49
C PRO A 53 6.61 4.92 -4.54
N ILE A 54 5.54 4.56 -3.85
CA ILE A 54 5.51 3.48 -2.87
C ILE A 54 4.82 2.25 -3.46
N CYS A 55 5.42 1.08 -3.24
CA CYS A 55 4.86 -0.20 -3.67
C CYS A 55 3.55 -0.52 -2.93
N TRP A 56 2.46 -0.62 -3.67
CA TRP A 56 1.12 -0.92 -3.14
C TRP A 56 0.98 -2.34 -2.60
N ALA A 57 1.81 -3.30 -3.04
CA ALA A 57 1.82 -4.64 -2.46
C ALA A 57 2.21 -4.63 -0.99
N HIS A 58 3.15 -3.75 -0.59
CA HIS A 58 3.53 -3.57 0.80
C HIS A 58 2.42 -2.89 1.61
N LEU A 59 1.79 -1.83 1.07
CA LEU A 59 0.62 -1.20 1.69
C LEU A 59 -0.50 -2.22 1.93
N ARG A 60 -0.80 -3.05 0.92
CA ARG A 60 -1.81 -4.10 1.02
C ARG A 60 -1.47 -5.13 2.09
N ARG A 61 -0.20 -5.53 2.20
CA ARG A 61 0.25 -6.48 3.22
C ARG A 61 0.05 -5.93 4.63
N TYR A 62 0.48 -4.70 4.91
CA TYR A 62 0.29 -4.08 6.23
C TYR A 62 -1.18 -4.08 6.66
N TRP A 63 -2.09 -3.69 5.78
CA TRP A 63 -3.51 -3.69 6.10
C TRP A 63 -4.12 -5.08 6.19
N LYS A 64 -3.61 -6.06 5.45
CA LYS A 64 -3.99 -7.47 5.62
C LYS A 64 -3.60 -7.99 7.00
N ASP A 65 -2.37 -7.74 7.41
CA ASP A 65 -1.84 -8.16 8.71
C ASP A 65 -2.64 -7.50 9.85
N ALA A 66 -3.01 -6.22 9.70
CA ALA A 66 -3.91 -5.53 10.62
C ALA A 66 -5.31 -6.19 10.72
N LEU A 67 -5.91 -6.66 9.62
CA LEU A 67 -7.19 -7.39 9.67
C LEU A 67 -7.06 -8.73 10.41
N ILE A 68 -5.92 -9.41 10.23
CA ILE A 68 -5.62 -10.66 10.93
C ILE A 68 -5.46 -10.40 12.43
N GLU A 69 -4.69 -9.39 12.83
CA GLU A 69 -4.54 -8.99 14.23
C GLU A 69 -5.88 -8.66 14.89
N LEU A 70 -6.75 -7.94 14.18
CA LEU A 70 -8.09 -7.58 14.66
C LEU A 70 -9.08 -8.76 14.67
N GLY A 71 -8.70 -9.90 14.10
CA GLY A 71 -9.57 -11.09 14.01
C GLY A 71 -10.76 -10.92 13.08
N VAL A 72 -10.63 -10.08 12.04
CA VAL A 72 -11.74 -9.78 11.10
C VAL A 72 -11.46 -10.17 9.66
N MET A 73 -10.34 -10.84 9.40
CA MET A 73 -9.97 -11.24 8.02
C MET A 73 -10.99 -12.21 7.42
N ASP A 74 -11.44 -13.22 8.18
CA ASP A 74 -12.45 -14.19 7.72
C ASP A 74 -13.80 -13.52 7.43
N ILE A 75 -14.18 -12.52 8.24
CA ILE A 75 -15.40 -11.73 8.02
C ILE A 75 -15.28 -10.92 6.75
N TYR A 76 -14.11 -10.29 6.51
CA TYR A 76 -13.83 -9.58 5.26
C TYR A 76 -13.94 -10.51 4.05
N GLU A 77 -13.35 -11.70 4.09
CA GLU A 77 -13.44 -12.68 3.00
C GLU A 77 -14.87 -13.12 2.71
N GLN A 78 -15.69 -13.33 3.75
CA GLN A 78 -17.11 -13.63 3.58
C GLN A 78 -17.90 -12.48 2.93
N ILE A 79 -17.63 -11.23 3.33
CA ILE A 79 -18.24 -10.04 2.72
C ILE A 79 -17.89 -10.01 1.24
N ILE A 80 -16.61 -10.12 0.89
CA ILE A 80 -16.13 -9.99 -0.51
C ILE A 80 -16.64 -11.12 -1.40
N ALA A 81 -16.80 -12.33 -0.88
CA ALA A 81 -17.34 -13.46 -1.65
C ALA A 81 -18.75 -13.19 -2.22
N ASN A 82 -19.51 -12.27 -1.62
CA ASN A 82 -20.86 -11.91 -2.04
C ASN A 82 -20.93 -10.54 -2.76
N CYS A 83 -19.78 -9.88 -3.02
CA CYS A 83 -19.74 -8.54 -3.61
C CYS A 83 -19.38 -8.59 -5.09
N THR A 84 -20.15 -7.87 -5.90
CA THR A 84 -19.82 -7.57 -7.30
C THR A 84 -19.65 -6.07 -7.54
N SER A 85 -20.04 -5.26 -6.56
CA SER A 85 -19.98 -3.79 -6.62
C SER A 85 -19.67 -3.16 -5.26
N LEU A 86 -19.35 -1.86 -5.28
CA LEU A 86 -19.19 -1.07 -4.06
C LEU A 86 -20.51 -0.99 -3.24
N ALA A 87 -21.66 -1.00 -3.93
CA ALA A 87 -22.95 -1.01 -3.23
C ALA A 87 -23.17 -2.32 -2.48
N ASP A 88 -22.82 -3.46 -3.11
CA ASP A 88 -22.90 -4.77 -2.46
C ASP A 88 -22.01 -4.82 -1.22
N PHE A 89 -20.78 -4.29 -1.32
CA PHE A 89 -19.87 -4.26 -0.17
C PHE A 89 -20.51 -3.56 1.04
N LYS A 90 -21.16 -2.43 0.83
CA LYS A 90 -21.84 -1.72 1.92
C LYS A 90 -22.96 -2.57 2.54
N ILE A 91 -23.78 -3.19 1.70
CA ILE A 91 -24.91 -4.04 2.14
C ILE A 91 -24.37 -5.25 2.90
N GLU A 92 -23.36 -5.95 2.39
CA GLU A 92 -22.78 -7.12 3.02
C GLU A 92 -22.06 -6.78 4.35
N LEU A 93 -21.42 -5.62 4.43
CA LEU A 93 -20.82 -5.13 5.67
C LEU A 93 -21.89 -4.84 6.72
N GLU A 94 -23.01 -4.21 6.33
CA GLU A 94 -24.15 -3.96 7.23
C GLU A 94 -24.78 -5.28 7.72
N LYS A 95 -24.92 -6.27 6.84
CA LYS A 95 -25.39 -7.62 7.23
C LYS A 95 -24.43 -8.28 8.21
N ALA A 96 -23.12 -8.27 7.92
CA ALA A 96 -22.10 -8.84 8.80
C ALA A 96 -22.10 -8.17 10.18
N TYR A 97 -22.30 -6.85 10.23
CA TYR A 97 -22.40 -6.10 11.48
C TYR A 97 -23.64 -6.47 12.29
N ALA A 98 -24.74 -6.83 11.64
CA ALA A 98 -25.98 -7.23 12.30
C ALA A 98 -25.91 -8.64 12.93
N VAL A 99 -24.92 -9.47 12.55
CA VAL A 99 -24.71 -10.81 13.12
C VAL A 99 -24.15 -10.67 14.54
N GLU A 100 -24.82 -11.26 15.53
CA GLU A 100 -24.46 -11.11 16.94
C GLU A 100 -23.10 -11.73 17.28
N GLU A 101 -22.74 -12.81 16.60
CA GLU A 101 -21.47 -13.51 16.75
C GLU A 101 -20.26 -12.66 16.29
N ASN A 102 -20.46 -11.73 15.36
CA ASN A 102 -19.42 -10.84 14.84
C ASN A 102 -19.10 -9.69 15.80
N LYS A 103 -18.91 -9.97 17.08
CA LYS A 103 -18.68 -8.94 18.13
C LYS A 103 -17.45 -8.08 17.85
N THR A 104 -16.45 -8.61 17.16
CA THR A 104 -15.25 -7.88 16.74
C THR A 104 -15.55 -6.69 15.84
N LEU A 105 -16.61 -6.76 15.01
CA LEU A 105 -17.04 -5.63 14.18
C LEU A 105 -17.61 -4.46 14.98
N ARG A 106 -17.94 -4.65 16.23
CA ARG A 106 -18.42 -3.57 17.12
C ARG A 106 -17.29 -2.63 17.56
N TYR A 107 -16.02 -3.01 17.32
CA TYR A 107 -14.90 -2.12 17.52
C TYR A 107 -14.77 -1.20 16.30
N PRO A 108 -14.79 0.13 16.47
CA PRO A 108 -14.72 1.08 15.36
C PRO A 108 -13.48 0.84 14.45
N ASN A 109 -12.36 0.49 15.04
CA ASN A 109 -11.11 0.21 14.31
C ASN A 109 -11.26 -0.93 13.29
N ALA A 110 -12.04 -1.97 13.63
CA ALA A 110 -12.24 -3.14 12.77
C ALA A 110 -12.99 -2.79 11.48
N ILE A 111 -14.10 -2.05 11.60
CA ILE A 111 -14.89 -1.62 10.43
C ILE A 111 -14.06 -0.71 9.52
N THR A 112 -13.36 0.26 10.10
CA THR A 112 -12.53 1.18 9.34
C THR A 112 -11.38 0.45 8.64
N ALA A 113 -10.72 -0.49 9.31
CA ALA A 113 -9.67 -1.32 8.72
C ALA A 113 -10.19 -2.15 7.53
N ILE A 114 -11.37 -2.78 7.67
CA ILE A 114 -12.05 -3.49 6.58
C ILE A 114 -12.30 -2.55 5.40
N CYS A 115 -12.82 -1.34 5.66
CA CYS A 115 -13.09 -0.36 4.61
C CYS A 115 -11.80 0.11 3.91
N VAL A 116 -10.72 0.33 4.65
CA VAL A 116 -9.41 0.69 4.06
C VAL A 116 -8.90 -0.43 3.18
N PHE A 117 -8.89 -1.67 3.70
CA PHE A 117 -8.39 -2.81 2.93
C PHE A 117 -9.24 -3.09 1.69
N PHE A 118 -10.55 -2.91 1.76
CA PHE A 118 -11.43 -2.97 0.58
C PHE A 118 -11.03 -1.94 -0.48
N ASN A 119 -10.86 -0.66 -0.11
CA ASN A 119 -10.47 0.37 -1.07
C ASN A 119 -9.08 0.10 -1.68
N ILE A 120 -8.13 -0.46 -0.91
CA ILE A 120 -6.84 -0.91 -1.44
C ILE A 120 -7.05 -1.97 -2.53
N ASN A 121 -7.86 -2.99 -2.27
CA ASN A 121 -8.14 -4.03 -3.27
C ASN A 121 -8.87 -3.49 -4.51
N CYS A 122 -9.74 -2.48 -4.35
CA CYS A 122 -10.36 -1.80 -5.49
C CYS A 122 -9.33 -1.13 -6.41
N VAL A 123 -8.27 -0.51 -5.86
CA VAL A 123 -7.19 0.06 -6.68
C VAL A 123 -6.50 -1.01 -7.52
N PHE A 124 -6.23 -2.19 -6.94
CA PHE A 124 -5.65 -3.30 -7.70
C PHE A 124 -6.59 -3.80 -8.81
N SER A 125 -7.90 -3.82 -8.57
CA SER A 125 -8.88 -4.30 -9.54
C SER A 125 -9.05 -3.36 -10.73
N VAL A 126 -8.80 -2.06 -10.57
CA VAL A 126 -8.98 -1.06 -11.65
C VAL A 126 -8.11 -1.35 -12.87
N GLU A 127 -6.91 -1.87 -12.68
CA GLU A 127 -5.94 -2.12 -13.76
C GLU A 127 -5.83 -3.61 -14.12
N HIS A 128 -6.62 -4.48 -13.48
CA HIS A 128 -6.47 -5.94 -13.60
C HIS A 128 -6.69 -6.46 -15.02
N ASP A 129 -7.68 -5.91 -15.73
CA ASP A 129 -8.09 -6.39 -17.04
C ASP A 129 -7.40 -5.67 -18.21
N LEU A 130 -6.45 -4.78 -17.91
CA LEU A 130 -5.72 -4.06 -18.94
C LEU A 130 -4.62 -4.94 -19.55
N ASN A 131 -4.60 -4.99 -20.89
CA ASN A 131 -3.54 -5.67 -21.62
C ASN A 131 -2.37 -4.71 -21.88
N VAL A 132 -1.22 -5.01 -21.30
CA VAL A 132 0.01 -4.19 -21.40
C VAL A 132 0.57 -4.08 -22.82
N PHE A 133 0.11 -4.93 -23.75
CA PHE A 133 0.54 -4.92 -25.15
C PHE A 133 -0.38 -4.09 -26.07
N ASP A 134 -1.45 -3.49 -25.53
CA ASP A 134 -2.30 -2.60 -26.31
C ASP A 134 -1.56 -1.28 -26.58
N ASP A 135 -1.69 -0.76 -27.82
CA ASP A 135 -1.02 0.48 -28.24
C ASP A 135 -1.44 1.70 -27.39
N ASP A 136 -2.67 1.68 -26.87
CA ASP A 136 -3.25 2.74 -26.04
C ASP A 136 -3.21 2.42 -24.51
N TYR A 137 -2.46 1.38 -24.09
CA TYR A 137 -2.39 0.93 -22.71
C TYR A 137 -2.15 2.06 -21.70
N LEU A 138 -1.12 2.89 -21.93
CA LEU A 138 -0.78 3.98 -21.01
C LEU A 138 -1.88 5.04 -20.90
N VAL A 139 -2.62 5.29 -22.00
CA VAL A 139 -3.75 6.21 -22.02
C VAL A 139 -4.90 5.64 -21.17
N LYS A 140 -5.25 4.38 -21.39
CA LYS A 140 -6.28 3.67 -20.62
C LYS A 140 -5.95 3.61 -19.13
N VAL A 141 -4.68 3.27 -18.77
CA VAL A 141 -4.23 3.28 -17.39
C VAL A 141 -4.45 4.65 -16.76
N MET A 142 -4.05 5.71 -17.44
CA MET A 142 -4.19 7.07 -16.90
C MET A 142 -5.65 7.48 -16.71
N GLU A 143 -6.50 7.15 -17.66
CA GLU A 143 -7.96 7.42 -17.58
C GLU A 143 -8.57 6.69 -16.38
N LEU A 144 -8.31 5.39 -16.23
CA LEU A 144 -8.83 4.59 -15.11
C LEU A 144 -8.31 5.09 -13.76
N ARG A 145 -7.03 5.47 -13.68
CA ARG A 145 -6.44 6.02 -12.45
C ARG A 145 -7.11 7.32 -12.04
N GLN A 146 -7.36 8.22 -12.98
CA GLN A 146 -8.02 9.50 -12.70
C GLN A 146 -9.51 9.34 -12.39
N THR A 147 -10.19 8.40 -13.05
CA THR A 147 -11.62 8.19 -12.89
C THR A 147 -11.97 7.41 -11.63
N TYR A 148 -11.21 6.34 -11.33
CA TYR A 148 -11.55 5.38 -10.27
C TYR A 148 -10.51 5.33 -9.15
N SER A 149 -9.23 5.06 -9.47
CA SER A 149 -8.21 4.84 -8.43
C SER A 149 -8.06 6.04 -7.52
N LYS A 150 -8.14 7.25 -8.04
CA LYS A 150 -8.06 8.50 -7.27
C LYS A 150 -9.10 8.54 -6.14
N ILE A 151 -10.33 8.13 -6.43
CA ILE A 151 -11.43 8.12 -5.45
C ILE A 151 -11.10 7.14 -4.30
N PHE A 152 -10.59 5.96 -4.62
CA PHE A 152 -10.21 4.96 -3.62
C PHE A 152 -9.02 5.42 -2.78
N VAL A 153 -8.00 6.03 -3.40
CA VAL A 153 -6.84 6.60 -2.70
C VAL A 153 -7.26 7.68 -1.70
N GLU A 154 -8.13 8.61 -2.11
CA GLU A 154 -8.66 9.65 -1.23
C GLU A 154 -9.46 9.06 -0.05
N ARG A 155 -10.24 8.00 -0.29
CA ARG A 155 -10.98 7.29 0.76
C ARG A 155 -10.05 6.59 1.74
N ILE A 156 -9.01 5.89 1.25
CA ILE A 156 -8.00 5.26 2.11
C ILE A 156 -7.42 6.30 3.07
N PHE A 157 -7.01 7.45 2.55
CA PHE A 157 -6.42 8.50 3.38
C PHE A 157 -7.40 9.04 4.42
N LYS A 158 -8.61 9.41 4.02
CA LYS A 158 -9.66 9.91 4.92
C LYS A 158 -10.00 8.91 6.02
N LEU A 159 -10.17 7.64 5.66
CA LEU A 159 -10.45 6.58 6.63
C LEU A 159 -9.29 6.38 7.60
N THR A 160 -8.04 6.41 7.11
CA THR A 160 -6.87 6.28 7.97
C THR A 160 -6.71 7.49 8.89
N GLN A 161 -7.01 8.71 8.41
CA GLN A 161 -7.04 9.90 9.25
C GLN A 161 -8.13 9.82 10.32
N SER A 162 -9.33 9.38 9.97
CA SER A 162 -10.41 9.24 10.95
C SER A 162 -10.09 8.25 12.07
N LEU A 163 -9.26 7.23 11.79
CA LEU A 163 -8.80 6.30 12.82
C LEU A 163 -7.98 6.99 13.91
N ILE A 164 -7.04 7.86 13.55
CA ILE A 164 -6.19 8.53 14.54
C ILE A 164 -6.94 9.58 15.37
N GLU A 165 -8.10 10.03 14.90
CA GLU A 165 -8.99 10.95 15.61
C GLU A 165 -9.99 10.19 16.51
N ASP A 166 -10.17 8.88 16.30
CA ASP A 166 -11.09 8.05 17.08
C ASP A 166 -10.50 7.72 18.45
N THR A 167 -11.28 7.96 19.50
CA THR A 167 -10.87 7.71 20.89
C THR A 167 -10.54 6.24 21.16
N ALA A 168 -11.21 5.31 20.46
CA ALA A 168 -10.93 3.89 20.58
C ALA A 168 -9.55 3.53 20.00
N PHE A 169 -9.16 4.14 18.87
CA PHE A 169 -7.82 3.98 18.32
C PHE A 169 -6.76 4.66 19.19
N VAL A 170 -7.04 5.83 19.72
CA VAL A 170 -6.11 6.53 20.65
C VAL A 170 -5.82 5.65 21.86
N SER A 171 -6.83 5.06 22.47
CA SER A 171 -6.65 4.13 23.60
C SER A 171 -5.89 2.87 23.20
N TYR A 172 -6.18 2.32 22.02
CA TYR A 172 -5.50 1.18 21.45
C TYR A 172 -4.02 1.49 21.17
N SER A 173 -3.73 2.61 20.52
CA SER A 173 -2.38 3.03 20.17
C SER A 173 -1.51 3.31 21.42
N GLN A 174 -2.10 3.84 22.49
CA GLN A 174 -1.41 4.03 23.78
C GLN A 174 -0.99 2.70 24.39
N LYS A 175 -1.85 1.68 24.35
CA LYS A 175 -1.52 0.33 24.83
C LYS A 175 -0.29 -0.26 24.14
N TYR A 176 -0.14 -0.02 22.84
CA TYR A 176 0.97 -0.51 22.04
C TYR A 176 2.10 0.53 21.84
N HIS A 177 2.11 1.62 22.62
CA HIS A 177 3.10 2.69 22.51
C HIS A 177 3.29 3.25 21.11
N CYS A 178 2.23 3.17 20.28
CA CYS A 178 2.20 3.69 18.93
C CYS A 178 1.93 5.20 18.93
N ASN A 179 2.56 5.91 18.02
CA ASN A 179 2.19 7.29 17.70
C ASN A 179 2.21 7.49 16.17
N THR A 180 1.69 8.61 15.69
CA THR A 180 1.52 8.93 14.26
C THR A 180 2.81 8.81 13.44
N TYR A 181 3.98 8.85 14.06
CA TYR A 181 5.27 8.86 13.39
C TYR A 181 6.10 7.59 13.63
N LYS A 182 5.72 6.79 14.64
CA LYS A 182 6.47 5.60 15.02
C LYS A 182 5.49 4.52 15.47
N ALA A 183 5.35 3.49 14.65
CA ALA A 183 4.67 2.28 15.08
C ALA A 183 5.53 1.55 16.13
N ALA A 184 4.89 1.03 17.17
CA ALA A 184 5.50 0.00 17.99
C ALA A 184 5.42 -1.31 17.20
N ASN A 185 6.49 -2.11 17.23
CA ASN A 185 6.57 -3.42 16.55
C ASN A 185 5.62 -4.48 17.15
N GLU A 186 4.61 -4.05 17.90
CA GLU A 186 3.70 -4.91 18.66
C GLU A 186 2.26 -4.84 18.14
N SER A 187 1.99 -4.05 17.09
CA SER A 187 0.65 -3.91 16.51
C SER A 187 0.69 -3.64 15.00
N ASP A 188 0.19 -4.61 14.25
CA ASP A 188 0.07 -4.53 12.79
C ASP A 188 -0.88 -3.40 12.37
N LEU A 189 -1.96 -3.14 13.15
CA LEU A 189 -2.85 -2.01 12.89
C LEU A 189 -2.12 -0.68 13.02
N CYS A 190 -1.35 -0.49 14.09
CA CYS A 190 -0.55 0.73 14.26
C CYS A 190 0.48 0.88 13.15
N GLU A 191 1.14 -0.20 12.75
CA GLU A 191 2.08 -0.18 11.62
C GLU A 191 1.41 0.21 10.31
N ALA A 192 0.25 -0.36 10.00
CA ALA A 192 -0.51 -0.05 8.80
C ALA A 192 -0.92 1.43 8.73
N VAL A 193 -1.42 1.97 9.85
CA VAL A 193 -1.81 3.39 9.96
C VAL A 193 -0.61 4.31 9.76
N VAL A 194 0.47 4.08 10.50
CA VAL A 194 1.70 4.89 10.44
C VAL A 194 2.35 4.79 9.05
N TYR A 195 2.39 3.59 8.47
CA TYR A 195 2.89 3.40 7.11
C TYR A 195 2.10 4.23 6.10
N THR A 196 0.76 4.16 6.15
CA THR A 196 -0.12 4.87 5.22
C THR A 196 0.06 6.38 5.32
N LEU A 197 0.01 6.93 6.53
CA LEU A 197 0.07 8.38 6.75
C LEU A 197 1.44 8.98 6.41
N ASN A 198 2.53 8.31 6.83
CA ASN A 198 3.88 8.82 6.58
C ASN A 198 4.34 8.70 5.13
N ARG A 199 3.66 7.91 4.32
CA ARG A 199 4.03 7.65 2.93
C ARG A 199 2.95 8.03 1.92
N PHE A 200 1.96 8.78 2.36
CA PHE A 200 0.81 9.09 1.52
C PHE A 200 1.21 9.79 0.21
N ASP A 201 2.17 10.72 0.26
CA ASP A 201 2.68 11.39 -0.94
C ASP A 201 3.27 10.40 -1.96
N GLY A 202 4.00 9.40 -1.50
CA GLY A 202 4.53 8.33 -2.34
C GLY A 202 3.44 7.37 -2.83
N ILE A 203 2.46 7.06 -1.98
CA ILE A 203 1.33 6.16 -2.30
C ILE A 203 0.50 6.70 -3.47
N GLN A 204 0.30 8.01 -3.55
CA GLN A 204 -0.52 8.64 -4.60
C GLN A 204 0.23 8.93 -5.91
N GLN A 205 1.57 8.79 -5.97
CA GLN A 205 2.36 9.22 -7.13
C GLN A 205 2.01 8.48 -8.44
N PHE A 206 1.59 7.22 -8.37
CA PHE A 206 1.18 6.45 -9.54
C PHE A 206 -0.02 7.10 -10.27
N LEU A 207 -0.84 7.88 -9.56
CA LEU A 207 -2.00 8.57 -10.15
C LEU A 207 -1.59 9.62 -11.18
N SER A 208 -0.40 10.17 -11.09
CA SER A 208 0.06 11.26 -11.97
C SER A 208 0.87 10.79 -13.17
N ASN A 209 1.27 9.51 -13.22
CA ASN A 209 2.09 9.00 -14.30
C ASN A 209 1.78 7.52 -14.59
N PRO A 210 1.31 7.18 -15.79
CA PRO A 210 0.93 5.81 -16.14
C PRO A 210 2.13 4.84 -16.23
N ILE A 211 3.36 5.35 -16.37
CA ILE A 211 4.57 4.53 -16.39
C ILE A 211 4.93 4.00 -14.99
N VAL A 212 4.51 4.68 -13.93
CA VAL A 212 4.76 4.21 -12.56
C VAL A 212 3.86 3.01 -12.26
N PRO A 213 4.42 1.80 -12.06
CA PRO A 213 3.61 0.63 -11.75
C PRO A 213 3.10 0.69 -10.30
N LEU A 214 1.99 -0.01 -10.02
CA LEU A 214 1.48 -0.15 -8.65
C LEU A 214 2.43 -0.91 -7.74
N THR A 215 3.15 -1.89 -8.29
CA THR A 215 4.01 -2.78 -7.48
C THR A 215 5.36 -3.03 -8.14
N ASN A 216 6.34 -3.40 -7.30
CA ASN A 216 7.65 -3.90 -7.73
C ASN A 216 7.73 -5.44 -7.63
N ASN A 217 6.60 -6.14 -7.60
CA ASN A 217 6.53 -7.60 -7.40
C ASN A 217 7.28 -8.38 -8.48
N GLU A 218 7.33 -7.88 -9.71
CA GLU A 218 8.05 -8.53 -10.80
C GLU A 218 9.55 -8.54 -10.53
N GLN A 219 10.10 -7.39 -10.09
CA GLN A 219 11.51 -7.26 -9.74
C GLN A 219 11.85 -8.14 -8.51
N GLU A 220 10.99 -8.14 -7.49
CA GLU A 220 11.17 -8.99 -6.31
C GLU A 220 11.13 -10.49 -6.65
N ARG A 221 10.25 -10.90 -7.57
CA ARG A 221 10.18 -12.29 -8.05
C ARG A 221 11.46 -12.71 -8.74
N ASN A 222 11.97 -11.88 -9.65
CA ASN A 222 13.22 -12.12 -10.36
C ASN A 222 14.40 -12.22 -9.39
N PHE A 223 14.40 -11.44 -8.30
CA PHE A 223 15.44 -11.51 -7.27
C PHE A 223 15.37 -12.82 -6.46
N ARG A 224 14.17 -13.32 -6.15
CA ARG A 224 14.01 -14.60 -5.43
C ARG A 224 14.66 -15.76 -6.17
N ASP A 225 14.52 -15.82 -7.48
CA ASP A 225 15.10 -16.88 -8.32
C ASP A 225 16.63 -16.89 -8.26
N ILE A 226 17.25 -15.72 -8.06
CA ILE A 226 18.70 -15.57 -7.88
C ILE A 226 19.11 -15.98 -6.47
N ALA A 227 18.34 -15.60 -5.44
CA ALA A 227 18.64 -15.86 -4.05
C ALA A 227 18.51 -17.35 -3.64
N ILE A 228 17.57 -18.08 -4.28
CA ILE A 228 17.33 -19.53 -3.99
C ILE A 228 18.40 -20.43 -4.61
N LYS A 229 19.13 -19.97 -5.63
CA LYS A 229 20.19 -20.75 -6.30
C LYS A 229 21.55 -20.71 -5.57
N LYS A 230 21.60 -20.22 -4.36
CA LYS A 230 22.76 -20.29 -3.44
C LYS A 230 22.54 -21.37 -2.40
#